data_4914a72172674bbb8a202c7f39d1ec90
#
_entry.id   4914a72172674bbb8a202c7f39d1ec90
#
_cell.length_a   1.000
_cell.length_b   1.000
_cell.length_c   1.000
_cell.angle_alpha   90.00
_cell.angle_beta   90.00
_cell.angle_gamma   90.00
#
_symmetry.space_group_name_H-M   'P 1'
#
loop_
_entity.id
_entity.type
_entity.pdbx_description
1 polymer ?
#
loop_
_entity_poly.entity_id
_entity_poly.type
_entity_poly.pdbx_seq_one_letter_code
_entity_poly.pdbx_strand_id
1 'polypeptide(L)'
;MKQYGFYFDSDRCTGCKTCELACKDYKDLGTDVNFRRIYEYTGGTWNQQSDGCWHQDVFAYYMSISCNHCANPACTAVCPTGAMHKNEDGFVIVNEETCIG
;
A
#
# COMPACT_ATOMS: atom_id res chain seq x y z
N MET A 1 13.61 3.12 -20.45
CA MET A 1 12.27 3.29 -19.86
C MET A 1 12.40 4.08 -18.57
N LYS A 2 11.56 5.08 -18.38
CA LYS A 2 11.49 5.86 -17.15
C LYS A 2 10.57 5.14 -16.17
N GLN A 3 11.01 4.97 -14.92
CA GLN A 3 10.22 4.32 -13.89
C GLN A 3 10.04 5.28 -12.73
N TYR A 4 8.78 5.61 -12.43
CA TYR A 4 8.41 6.42 -11.27
C TYR A 4 8.22 5.53 -10.06
N GLY A 5 8.41 6.10 -8.88
CA GLY A 5 8.19 5.42 -7.61
C GLY A 5 7.64 6.36 -6.56
N PHE A 6 7.20 5.79 -5.45
CA PHE A 6 6.78 6.54 -4.28
C PHE A 6 7.82 6.40 -3.18
N TYR A 7 8.12 7.51 -2.52
CA TYR A 7 8.91 7.50 -1.30
C TYR A 7 7.97 7.58 -0.10
N PHE A 8 8.15 6.68 0.84
CA PHE A 8 7.38 6.64 2.07
C PHE A 8 8.31 6.54 3.27
N ASP A 9 8.12 7.42 4.25
CA ASP A 9 8.91 7.45 5.48
C ASP A 9 8.02 7.03 6.65
N SER A 10 8.18 5.80 7.11
CA SER A 10 7.39 5.24 8.21
C SER A 10 7.66 5.93 9.56
N ASP A 11 8.83 6.52 9.74
CA ASP A 11 9.16 7.25 10.97
C ASP A 11 8.31 8.51 11.14
N ARG A 12 7.84 9.07 10.03
CA ARG A 12 7.05 10.31 10.03
C ARG A 12 5.55 10.08 9.84
N CYS A 13 5.16 8.87 9.49
CA CYS A 13 3.77 8.54 9.22
C CYS A 13 2.98 8.45 10.52
N THR A 14 1.84 9.15 10.58
CA THR A 14 0.94 9.14 11.73
C THR A 14 -0.33 8.31 11.49
N GLY A 15 -0.45 7.69 10.31
CA GLY A 15 -1.62 6.89 9.96
C GLY A 15 -2.87 7.71 9.66
N CYS A 16 -2.71 8.98 9.27
CA CYS A 16 -3.83 9.89 9.06
C CYS A 16 -4.71 9.54 7.84
N LYS A 17 -4.23 8.64 6.97
CA LYS A 17 -4.94 8.15 5.77
C LYS A 17 -5.20 9.21 4.70
N THR A 18 -4.54 10.36 4.77
CA THR A 18 -4.68 11.41 3.76
C THR A 18 -4.27 10.92 2.37
N CYS A 19 -3.19 10.13 2.28
CA CYS A 19 -2.72 9.56 1.01
C CYS A 19 -3.72 8.57 0.42
N GLU A 20 -4.37 7.79 1.28
CA GLU A 20 -5.43 6.85 0.89
C GLU A 20 -6.64 7.59 0.32
N LEU A 21 -7.08 8.63 1.02
CA LEU A 21 -8.20 9.46 0.58
C LEU A 21 -7.88 10.22 -0.71
N ALA A 22 -6.67 10.78 -0.82
CA ALA A 22 -6.23 11.49 -2.01
C ALA A 22 -6.26 10.58 -3.25
N CYS A 23 -5.80 9.35 -3.11
CA CYS A 23 -5.83 8.36 -4.19
C CYS A 23 -7.27 8.01 -4.58
N LYS A 24 -8.14 7.86 -3.58
CA LYS A 24 -9.56 7.57 -3.80
C LYS A 24 -10.24 8.69 -4.58
N ASP A 25 -10.00 9.94 -4.20
CA ASP A 25 -10.57 11.11 -4.87
C ASP A 25 -10.02 11.26 -6.29
N TYR A 26 -8.72 11.10 -6.47
CA TYR A 26 -8.08 11.23 -7.78
C TYR A 26 -8.61 10.20 -8.78
N LYS A 27 -8.89 8.99 -8.32
CA LYS A 27 -9.36 7.89 -9.17
C LYS A 27 -10.88 7.75 -9.19
N ASP A 28 -11.60 8.62 -8.48
CA ASP A 28 -13.06 8.58 -8.37
C ASP A 28 -13.58 7.21 -7.94
N LEU A 29 -12.98 6.67 -6.87
CA LEU A 29 -13.34 5.37 -6.33
C LEU A 29 -14.48 5.47 -5.33
N GLY A 30 -15.30 4.42 -5.26
CA GLY A 30 -16.33 4.29 -4.23
C GLY A 30 -15.72 4.04 -2.85
N THR A 31 -16.58 4.01 -1.85
CA THR A 31 -16.16 3.86 -0.44
C THR A 31 -15.58 2.48 -0.13
N ASP A 32 -15.89 1.50 -0.94
CA ASP A 32 -15.49 0.10 -0.77
C ASP A 32 -14.19 -0.27 -1.50
N VAL A 33 -13.64 0.63 -2.31
CA VAL A 33 -12.46 0.37 -3.13
C VAL A 33 -11.32 1.31 -2.72
N ASN A 34 -10.17 0.73 -2.42
CA ASN A 34 -8.95 1.46 -2.10
C ASN A 34 -7.78 0.89 -2.91
N PHE A 35 -7.15 1.72 -3.75
CA PHE A 35 -5.93 1.32 -4.44
C PHE A 35 -4.71 1.47 -3.53
N ARG A 36 -4.70 2.52 -2.71
CA ARG A 36 -3.66 2.71 -1.69
C ARG A 36 -4.28 2.48 -0.32
N ARG A 37 -3.54 1.77 0.53
CA ARG A 37 -4.00 1.43 1.88
C ARG A 37 -2.92 1.73 2.90
N ILE A 38 -3.37 2.20 4.06
CA ILE A 38 -2.52 2.37 5.24
C ILE A 38 -2.75 1.14 6.14
N TYR A 39 -1.67 0.46 6.44
CA TYR A 39 -1.66 -0.65 7.40
C TYR A 39 -0.96 -0.22 8.66
N GLU A 40 -1.54 -0.57 9.80
CA GLU A 40 -0.95 -0.38 11.12
C GLU A 40 -0.31 -1.68 11.57
N TYR A 41 0.94 -1.61 11.97
CA TYR A 41 1.63 -2.73 12.59
C TYR A 41 1.98 -2.37 14.02
N THR A 42 1.45 -3.15 14.97
CA THR A 42 1.63 -2.92 16.41
C THR A 42 2.09 -4.20 17.08
N GLY A 43 2.78 -4.03 18.19
CA GLY A 43 3.22 -5.17 18.98
C GLY A 43 3.75 -4.72 20.32
N GLY A 44 4.28 -5.68 21.08
CA GLY A 44 4.83 -5.45 22.39
C GLY A 44 3.88 -5.83 23.51
N THR A 45 4.36 -5.74 24.73
CA THR A 45 3.61 -6.15 25.93
C THR A 45 3.82 -5.16 27.05
N TRP A 46 2.93 -5.24 28.05
CA TRP A 46 3.03 -4.54 29.31
C TRP A 46 3.41 -5.56 30.39
N ASN A 47 4.45 -5.28 31.16
CA ASN A 47 4.96 -6.16 32.18
C ASN A 47 4.98 -5.45 33.52
N GLN A 48 4.33 -6.04 34.54
CA GLN A 48 4.41 -5.52 35.90
C GLN A 48 5.69 -6.01 36.57
N GLN A 49 6.44 -5.08 37.14
CA GLN A 49 7.67 -5.37 37.86
C GLN A 49 7.35 -5.71 39.31
N SER A 50 8.33 -6.27 40.02
CA SER A 50 8.19 -6.64 41.44
C SER A 50 7.90 -5.47 42.36
N ASP A 51 8.25 -4.23 41.96
CA ASP A 51 7.97 -3.01 42.69
C ASP A 51 6.57 -2.43 42.45
N GLY A 52 5.77 -3.09 41.65
CA GLY A 52 4.42 -2.66 41.27
C GLY A 52 4.37 -1.73 40.07
N CYS A 53 5.50 -1.28 39.56
CA CYS A 53 5.56 -0.43 38.37
C CYS A 53 5.40 -1.24 37.09
N TRP A 54 4.85 -0.61 36.05
CA TRP A 54 4.67 -1.23 34.76
C TRP A 54 5.74 -0.77 33.79
N HIS A 55 6.30 -1.71 33.03
CA HIS A 55 7.19 -1.44 31.91
C HIS A 55 6.53 -1.92 30.62
N GLN A 56 6.78 -1.23 29.53
CA GLN A 56 6.21 -1.58 28.24
C GLN A 56 7.28 -1.50 27.16
N ASP A 57 7.14 -2.33 26.17
CA ASP A 57 7.92 -2.32 24.94
C ASP A 57 7.03 -2.19 23.70
N VAL A 58 5.87 -1.56 23.87
CA VAL A 58 4.87 -1.38 22.84
C VAL A 58 5.43 -0.52 21.70
N PHE A 59 5.19 -0.95 20.48
CA PHE A 59 5.54 -0.20 19.30
C PHE A 59 4.36 -0.17 18.33
N ALA A 60 4.30 0.87 17.52
CA ALA A 60 3.34 1.00 16.44
C ALA A 60 3.95 1.81 15.31
N TYR A 61 3.75 1.36 14.09
CA TYR A 61 4.10 2.13 12.91
C TYR A 61 3.15 1.81 11.76
N TYR A 62 3.18 2.63 10.74
CA TYR A 62 2.26 2.52 9.63
C TYR A 62 3.02 2.33 8.33
N MET A 63 2.36 1.66 7.38
CA MET A 63 2.88 1.50 6.03
C MET A 63 1.82 1.90 5.02
N SER A 64 2.22 2.76 4.08
CA SER A 64 1.37 3.15 2.96
C SER A 64 1.74 2.30 1.76
N ILE A 65 0.81 1.47 1.30
CA ILE A 65 1.07 0.46 0.27
C ILE A 65 0.08 0.59 -0.88
N SER A 66 0.60 0.50 -2.09
CA SER A 66 -0.18 0.37 -3.31
C SER A 66 0.62 -0.48 -4.31
N CYS A 67 0.13 -0.59 -5.53
CA CYS A 67 0.88 -1.29 -6.58
C CYS A 67 2.26 -0.66 -6.76
N ASN A 68 3.29 -1.51 -6.85
CA ASN A 68 4.68 -1.07 -7.01
C ASN A 68 5.06 -0.84 -8.47
N HIS A 69 4.19 -1.14 -9.43
CA HIS A 69 4.48 -1.02 -10.86
C HIS A 69 5.83 -1.65 -11.20
N CYS A 70 5.98 -2.92 -10.84
CA CYS A 70 7.26 -3.65 -10.85
C CYS A 70 7.96 -3.57 -12.21
N ALA A 71 9.29 -3.56 -12.19
CA ALA A 71 10.08 -3.59 -13.42
C ALA A 71 9.83 -4.87 -14.22
N ASN A 72 9.65 -5.99 -13.52
CA ASN A 72 9.35 -7.29 -14.14
C ASN A 72 8.08 -7.86 -13.49
N PRO A 73 6.88 -7.37 -13.88
CA PRO A 73 5.65 -7.69 -13.17
C PRO A 73 5.17 -9.11 -13.44
N ALA A 74 5.05 -9.90 -12.39
CA ALA A 74 4.50 -11.26 -12.48
C ALA A 74 3.02 -11.25 -12.85
N CYS A 75 2.26 -10.27 -12.40
CA CYS A 75 0.84 -10.13 -12.72
C CYS A 75 0.59 -9.97 -14.21
N THR A 76 1.46 -9.23 -14.90
CA THR A 76 1.40 -9.07 -16.36
C THR A 76 1.75 -10.38 -17.08
N ALA A 77 2.74 -11.10 -16.56
CA ALA A 77 3.21 -12.34 -17.18
C ALA A 77 2.16 -13.44 -17.15
N VAL A 78 1.30 -13.48 -16.13
CA VAL A 78 0.31 -14.54 -15.96
C VAL A 78 -1.09 -14.18 -16.44
N CYS A 79 -1.32 -12.94 -16.86
CA CYS A 79 -2.66 -12.52 -17.31
C CYS A 79 -3.02 -13.20 -18.64
N PRO A 80 -4.11 -14.01 -18.69
CA PRO A 80 -4.42 -14.78 -19.88
C PRO A 80 -4.94 -13.96 -21.05
N THR A 81 -5.52 -12.79 -20.79
CA THR A 81 -6.08 -11.91 -21.83
C THR A 81 -5.16 -10.76 -22.21
N GLY A 82 -4.04 -10.59 -21.50
CA GLY A 82 -3.17 -9.43 -21.69
C GLY A 82 -3.76 -8.12 -21.18
N ALA A 83 -4.84 -8.19 -20.39
CA ALA A 83 -5.47 -7.00 -19.81
C ALA A 83 -4.51 -6.27 -18.87
N MET A 84 -3.75 -7.02 -18.06
CA MET A 84 -2.68 -6.47 -17.24
C MET A 84 -1.46 -6.26 -18.12
N HIS A 85 -1.05 -5.01 -18.27
CA HIS A 85 0.12 -4.71 -19.11
C HIS A 85 0.89 -3.52 -18.55
N LYS A 86 2.16 -3.42 -18.94
CA LYS A 86 3.03 -2.31 -18.57
C LYS A 86 3.13 -1.35 -19.76
N ASN A 87 2.80 -0.08 -19.54
CA ASN A 87 2.82 0.93 -20.59
C ASN A 87 4.23 1.51 -20.78
N GLU A 88 4.36 2.42 -21.76
CA GLU A 88 5.63 3.05 -22.10
C GLU A 88 6.18 3.94 -20.97
N ASP A 89 5.31 4.46 -20.11
CA ASP A 89 5.70 5.30 -18.97
C ASP A 89 6.15 4.48 -17.76
N GLY A 90 6.10 3.16 -17.84
CA GLY A 90 6.50 2.26 -16.76
C GLY A 90 5.40 1.90 -15.78
N PHE A 91 4.17 2.29 -16.05
CA PHE A 91 3.03 1.94 -15.20
C PHE A 91 2.42 0.60 -15.59
N VAL A 92 2.08 -0.20 -14.61
CA VAL A 92 1.29 -1.43 -14.79
C VAL A 92 -0.17 -1.05 -14.67
N ILE A 93 -0.93 -1.28 -15.72
CA ILE A 93 -2.34 -0.87 -15.82
C ILE A 93 -3.20 -2.04 -16.30
N VAL A 94 -4.51 -1.91 -16.12
CA VAL A 94 -5.49 -2.91 -16.52
C VAL A 94 -6.36 -2.34 -17.63
N ASN A 95 -6.51 -3.10 -18.71
CA ASN A 95 -7.49 -2.77 -19.73
C ASN A 95 -8.81 -3.43 -19.33
N GLU A 96 -9.75 -2.63 -18.88
CA GLU A 96 -11.04 -3.11 -18.37
C GLU A 96 -11.89 -3.81 -19.44
N GLU A 97 -11.70 -3.45 -20.71
CA GLU A 97 -12.46 -4.05 -21.82
C GLU A 97 -12.09 -5.51 -22.06
N THR A 98 -10.84 -5.88 -21.78
CA THR A 98 -10.35 -7.25 -22.00
C THR A 98 -10.22 -8.04 -20.70
N CYS A 99 -10.42 -7.39 -19.55
CA CYS A 99 -10.34 -8.05 -18.25
C CYS A 99 -11.51 -9.00 -18.04
N ILE A 100 -11.22 -10.20 -17.58
CA ILE A 100 -12.25 -11.23 -17.31
C ILE A 100 -12.55 -11.39 -15.81
N GLY A 101 -11.98 -10.53 -14.96
CA GLY A 101 -12.22 -10.54 -13.52
C GLY A 101 -11.12 -11.19 -12.70
#